data_8458ebbabb5416c0fac7e75c6a7cf000
#
_entry.id   8458ebbabb5416c0fac7e75c6a7cf000
#
_cell.length_a   1.000
_cell.length_b   1.000
_cell.length_c   1.000
_cell.angle_alpha   90.00
_cell.angle_beta   90.00
_cell.angle_gamma   90.00
#
_symmetry.space_group_name_H-M   'P 1'
#
loop_
_entity.id
_entity.type
_entity.pdbx_description
1 polymer ?
#
loop_
_entity_poly.entity_id
_entity_poly.type
_entity_poly.pdbx_seq_one_letter_code
_entity_poly.pdbx_strand_id
1 'polypeptide(L)'
;MTTEEHKHSDNVVEITGLKYRVGDKAIFDRLNISIPRGKVTAIMGPSGTGKTTLLRVMTGQVLPDRGRVMVEGRNVARLTTGELYELRTQMGFLFQNGALFTDSTVYENVAFPIREHTRLPEALIRHIVLMKLQAVGLRGAAAMMPTELSGGMARRVALARAIAMDPKIIFYDEPFVGLDPISMGVIVRLIRVLNDSLGLTSIIVSHDVDEVNAVSDQSYLISNGKVVAYGTPEELEHNKSAWVRQFMKGLADGPVPFHYPAPDYASQLLGEVDT
;
A
#
# COMPACT_ATOMS: atom_id res chain seq x y z
N MET A 1 -22.11 36.24 2.91
CA MET A 1 -22.00 34.80 3.17
C MET A 1 -21.67 34.16 1.83
N THR A 2 -20.38 34.02 1.57
CA THR A 2 -19.86 33.42 0.33
C THR A 2 -19.75 31.92 0.57
N THR A 3 -20.60 31.17 -0.10
CA THR A 3 -20.52 29.73 -0.26
C THR A 3 -19.23 29.42 -1.02
N GLU A 4 -18.18 28.99 -0.33
CA GLU A 4 -17.06 28.32 -0.96
C GLU A 4 -17.56 27.01 -1.51
N GLU A 5 -17.77 26.98 -2.84
CA GLU A 5 -17.92 25.74 -3.58
C GLU A 5 -16.70 24.88 -3.33
N HIS A 6 -16.87 23.80 -2.57
CA HIS A 6 -15.89 22.73 -2.45
C HIS A 6 -15.72 22.13 -3.86
N LYS A 7 -14.73 22.65 -4.62
CA LYS A 7 -14.20 21.93 -5.77
C LYS A 7 -13.81 20.55 -5.25
N HIS A 8 -14.58 19.53 -5.60
CA HIS A 8 -14.18 18.15 -5.38
C HIS A 8 -12.82 17.99 -6.08
N SER A 9 -11.76 17.87 -5.30
CA SER A 9 -10.45 17.49 -5.81
C SER A 9 -10.61 16.10 -6.44
N ASP A 10 -10.11 15.93 -7.67
CA ASP A 10 -10.07 14.62 -8.33
C ASP A 10 -9.20 13.62 -7.56
N ASN A 11 -8.51 14.08 -6.53
CA ASN A 11 -7.66 13.25 -5.69
C ASN A 11 -8.44 12.67 -4.50
N VAL A 12 -8.27 11.37 -4.29
CA VAL A 12 -8.83 10.66 -3.14
C VAL A 12 -7.97 10.83 -1.89
N VAL A 13 -6.64 10.97 -2.07
CA VAL A 13 -5.68 11.26 -1.00
C VAL A 13 -4.83 12.46 -1.41
N GLU A 14 -4.68 13.42 -0.50
CA GLU A 14 -3.76 14.54 -0.64
C GLU A 14 -2.92 14.70 0.63
N ILE A 15 -1.61 14.59 0.46
CA ILE A 15 -0.62 14.78 1.51
C ILE A 15 0.18 16.03 1.20
N THR A 16 0.20 16.96 2.15
CA THR A 16 0.91 18.24 1.99
C THR A 16 1.85 18.47 3.17
N GLY A 17 3.15 18.60 2.88
CA GLY A 17 4.16 18.96 3.86
C GLY A 17 4.31 17.98 5.01
N LEU A 18 4.03 16.69 4.79
CA LEU A 18 4.05 15.65 5.83
C LEU A 18 5.44 15.55 6.47
N LYS A 19 5.46 15.71 7.79
CA LYS A 19 6.60 15.34 8.65
C LYS A 19 6.17 14.29 9.64
N TYR A 20 7.00 13.27 9.80
CA TYR A 20 6.79 12.21 10.76
C TYR A 20 8.12 11.66 11.25
N ARG A 21 8.25 11.44 12.56
CA ARG A 21 9.45 10.92 13.22
C ARG A 21 9.10 9.71 14.08
N VAL A 22 10.08 8.83 14.23
CA VAL A 22 10.05 7.73 15.20
C VAL A 22 11.28 7.90 16.09
N GLY A 23 11.09 8.32 17.32
CA GLY A 23 12.17 8.78 18.18
C GLY A 23 12.89 9.97 17.53
N ASP A 24 14.21 9.88 17.40
CA ASP A 24 15.03 10.93 16.77
C ASP A 24 15.13 10.81 15.25
N LYS A 25 14.69 9.68 14.68
CA LYS A 25 14.79 9.42 13.23
C LYS A 25 13.61 10.06 12.49
N ALA A 26 13.91 11.00 11.59
CA ALA A 26 12.92 11.52 10.64
C ALA A 26 12.62 10.45 9.58
N ILE A 27 11.34 10.05 9.48
CA ILE A 27 10.85 9.13 8.45
C ILE A 27 10.39 9.92 7.23
N PHE A 28 9.66 11.02 7.44
CA PHE A 28 9.23 11.93 6.37
C PHE A 28 9.62 13.37 6.70
N ASP A 29 10.12 14.09 5.68
CA ASP A 29 10.43 15.52 5.76
C ASP A 29 9.77 16.29 4.61
N ARG A 30 8.63 16.90 4.89
CA ARG A 30 7.82 17.69 3.95
C ARG A 30 7.40 16.88 2.69
N LEU A 31 6.99 15.62 2.91
CA LEU A 31 6.51 14.77 1.83
C LEU A 31 5.17 15.32 1.27
N ASN A 32 5.06 15.35 -0.07
CA ASN A 32 3.84 15.72 -0.78
C ASN A 32 3.46 14.60 -1.74
N ILE A 33 2.20 14.15 -1.69
CA ILE A 33 1.67 13.08 -2.55
C ILE A 33 0.22 13.42 -2.87
N SER A 34 -0.18 13.22 -4.12
CA SER A 34 -1.56 13.34 -4.59
C SER A 34 -1.96 12.06 -5.30
N ILE A 35 -3.04 11.43 -4.86
CA ILE A 35 -3.51 10.15 -5.41
C ILE A 35 -4.86 10.38 -6.08
N PRO A 36 -4.93 10.25 -7.42
CA PRO A 36 -6.17 10.45 -8.16
C PRO A 36 -7.15 9.29 -7.93
N ARG A 37 -8.41 9.63 -7.98
CA ARG A 37 -9.52 8.68 -7.84
C ARG A 37 -9.57 7.69 -9.00
N GLY A 38 -9.90 6.42 -8.69
CA GLY A 38 -10.11 5.37 -9.68
C GLY A 38 -8.84 4.85 -10.37
N LYS A 39 -7.66 5.28 -9.92
CA LYS A 39 -6.37 4.88 -10.46
C LYS A 39 -5.61 3.94 -9.55
N VAL A 40 -4.67 3.20 -10.12
CA VAL A 40 -3.66 2.44 -9.38
C VAL A 40 -2.43 3.32 -9.21
N THR A 41 -2.19 3.80 -8.00
CA THR A 41 -0.99 4.57 -7.65
C THR A 41 -0.05 3.72 -6.83
N ALA A 42 1.19 3.59 -7.28
CA ALA A 42 2.22 2.91 -6.52
C ALA A 42 3.13 3.88 -5.77
N ILE A 43 3.65 3.44 -4.65
CA ILE A 43 4.64 4.14 -3.82
C ILE A 43 5.81 3.18 -3.64
N MET A 44 6.88 3.44 -4.35
CA MET A 44 8.07 2.60 -4.39
C MET A 44 9.24 3.24 -3.64
N GLY A 45 10.22 2.44 -3.31
CA GLY A 45 11.46 2.86 -2.68
C GLY A 45 12.14 1.72 -1.94
N PRO A 46 13.42 1.89 -1.56
CA PRO A 46 14.15 0.89 -0.79
C PRO A 46 13.45 0.47 0.50
N SER A 47 13.82 -0.70 1.03
CA SER A 47 13.34 -1.15 2.33
C SER A 47 13.67 -0.14 3.42
N GLY A 48 12.77 0.04 4.39
CA GLY A 48 12.97 0.98 5.50
C GLY A 48 12.75 2.45 5.19
N THR A 49 12.30 2.84 3.99
CA THR A 49 11.97 4.24 3.63
C THR A 49 10.64 4.73 4.21
N GLY A 50 9.91 3.87 4.93
CA GLY A 50 8.65 4.27 5.60
C GLY A 50 7.38 4.01 4.78
N LYS A 51 7.42 3.22 3.70
CA LYS A 51 6.25 2.93 2.85
C LYS A 51 5.03 2.45 3.65
N THR A 52 5.18 1.40 4.47
CA THR A 52 4.11 0.91 5.37
C THR A 52 3.67 1.99 6.37
N THR A 53 4.61 2.81 6.88
CA THR A 53 4.28 3.93 7.77
C THR A 53 3.41 4.96 7.06
N LEU A 54 3.65 5.21 5.78
CA LEU A 54 2.82 6.12 4.98
C LEU A 54 1.39 5.61 4.85
N LEU A 55 1.18 4.30 4.62
CA LEU A 55 -0.17 3.72 4.65
C LEU A 55 -0.83 3.88 6.02
N ARG A 56 -0.08 3.71 7.12
CA ARG A 56 -0.60 3.92 8.47
C ARG A 56 -0.99 5.37 8.73
N VAL A 57 -0.26 6.33 8.17
CA VAL A 57 -0.61 7.75 8.24
C VAL A 57 -1.88 8.04 7.43
N MET A 58 -2.00 7.52 6.20
CA MET A 58 -3.20 7.68 5.36
C MET A 58 -4.46 7.08 6.02
N THR A 59 -4.31 5.95 6.72
CA THR A 59 -5.43 5.29 7.43
C THR A 59 -5.69 5.83 8.84
N GLY A 60 -4.92 6.84 9.27
CA GLY A 60 -5.04 7.43 10.60
C GLY A 60 -4.63 6.51 11.76
N GLN A 61 -3.86 5.47 11.51
CA GLN A 61 -3.29 4.62 12.57
C GLN A 61 -2.16 5.33 13.30
N VAL A 62 -1.44 6.21 12.63
CA VAL A 62 -0.47 7.14 13.20
C VAL A 62 -0.75 8.55 12.71
N LEU A 63 -0.54 9.53 13.58
CA LEU A 63 -0.77 10.93 13.25
C LEU A 63 0.56 11.58 12.81
N PRO A 64 0.53 12.50 11.85
CA PRO A 64 1.71 13.26 11.44
C PRO A 64 2.13 14.27 12.52
N ASP A 65 3.45 14.51 12.66
CA ASP A 65 3.94 15.58 13.51
C ASP A 65 3.59 16.96 12.94
N ARG A 66 3.66 17.08 11.59
CA ARG A 66 3.29 18.29 10.85
C ARG A 66 2.78 17.92 9.46
N GLY A 67 2.11 18.89 8.84
CA GLY A 67 1.54 18.73 7.51
C GLY A 67 0.06 18.37 7.57
N ARG A 68 -0.49 18.04 6.42
CA ARG A 68 -1.91 17.70 6.26
C ARG A 68 -2.04 16.40 5.47
N VAL A 69 -2.94 15.53 5.91
CA VAL A 69 -3.30 14.30 5.23
C VAL A 69 -4.80 14.29 5.04
N MET A 70 -5.24 14.52 3.82
CA MET A 70 -6.64 14.48 3.42
C MET A 70 -6.94 13.14 2.77
N VAL A 71 -8.00 12.48 3.20
CA VAL A 71 -8.51 11.25 2.60
C VAL A 71 -10.03 11.41 2.43
N GLU A 72 -10.54 11.20 1.24
CA GLU A 72 -11.94 11.46 0.91
C GLU A 72 -12.39 12.86 1.34
N GLY A 73 -11.53 13.88 1.15
CA GLY A 73 -11.79 15.26 1.55
C GLY A 73 -11.77 15.53 3.05
N ARG A 74 -11.46 14.52 3.88
CA ARG A 74 -11.42 14.63 5.35
C ARG A 74 -9.97 14.68 5.84
N ASN A 75 -9.65 15.62 6.75
CA ASN A 75 -8.31 15.67 7.37
C ASN A 75 -8.21 14.60 8.47
N VAL A 76 -7.46 13.54 8.18
CA VAL A 76 -7.34 12.35 9.05
C VAL A 76 -6.88 12.71 10.47
N ALA A 77 -6.00 13.71 10.63
CA ALA A 77 -5.49 14.13 11.92
C ALA A 77 -6.52 14.91 12.77
N ARG A 78 -7.67 15.28 12.19
CA ARG A 78 -8.72 16.06 12.88
C ARG A 78 -10.01 15.29 13.10
N LEU A 79 -10.08 14.04 12.64
CA LEU A 79 -11.25 13.21 12.80
C LEU A 79 -11.38 12.73 14.25
N THR A 80 -12.60 12.74 14.75
CA THR A 80 -12.96 12.00 15.97
C THR A 80 -12.81 10.50 15.74
N THR A 81 -12.75 9.72 16.79
CA THR A 81 -12.67 8.25 16.70
C THR A 81 -13.80 7.67 15.86
N GLY A 82 -15.03 8.15 16.05
CA GLY A 82 -16.21 7.69 15.30
C GLY A 82 -16.10 8.02 13.80
N GLU A 83 -15.73 9.24 13.45
CA GLU A 83 -15.53 9.65 12.05
C GLU A 83 -14.38 8.88 11.38
N LEU A 84 -13.32 8.56 12.12
CA LEU A 84 -12.22 7.75 11.63
C LEU A 84 -12.65 6.30 11.36
N TYR A 85 -13.47 5.71 12.24
CA TYR A 85 -14.05 4.39 12.01
C TYR A 85 -14.95 4.40 10.77
N GLU A 86 -15.82 5.39 10.61
CA GLU A 86 -16.65 5.56 9.41
C GLU A 86 -15.81 5.69 8.13
N LEU A 87 -14.72 6.47 8.16
CA LEU A 87 -13.82 6.58 7.02
C LEU A 87 -13.17 5.23 6.68
N ARG A 88 -12.74 4.47 7.69
CA ARG A 88 -12.10 3.16 7.52
C ARG A 88 -13.03 2.08 6.95
N THR A 89 -14.35 2.18 7.13
CA THR A 89 -15.29 1.24 6.47
C THR A 89 -15.27 1.37 4.95
N GLN A 90 -14.79 2.51 4.42
CA GLN A 90 -14.63 2.75 2.99
C GLN A 90 -13.23 2.34 2.48
N MET A 91 -12.39 1.75 3.32
CA MET A 91 -11.03 1.33 3.02
C MET A 91 -10.88 -0.18 3.14
N GLY A 92 -10.31 -0.82 2.13
CA GLY A 92 -9.80 -2.19 2.21
C GLY A 92 -8.30 -2.19 2.48
N PHE A 93 -7.80 -3.22 3.15
CA PHE A 93 -6.38 -3.35 3.42
C PHE A 93 -5.89 -4.78 3.17
N LEU A 94 -4.92 -4.93 2.29
CA LEU A 94 -4.18 -6.16 2.08
C LEU A 94 -2.80 -6.04 2.73
N PHE A 95 -2.63 -6.73 3.86
CA PHE A 95 -1.37 -6.76 4.60
C PHE A 95 -0.35 -7.69 3.95
N GLN A 96 0.93 -7.41 4.16
CA GLN A 96 2.06 -8.17 3.63
C GLN A 96 1.97 -9.69 3.90
N ASN A 97 1.51 -10.10 5.07
CA ASN A 97 1.34 -11.50 5.46
C ASN A 97 -0.12 -12.01 5.30
N GLY A 98 -0.98 -11.23 4.63
CA GLY A 98 -2.42 -11.52 4.50
C GLY A 98 -3.21 -11.30 5.79
N ALA A 99 -2.62 -11.47 6.97
CA ALA A 99 -3.22 -11.31 8.30
C ALA A 99 -4.58 -12.03 8.44
N LEU A 100 -4.68 -13.27 7.95
CA LEU A 100 -5.89 -14.08 8.13
C LEU A 100 -6.03 -14.55 9.58
N PHE A 101 -7.25 -14.64 10.05
CA PHE A 101 -7.58 -15.31 11.32
C PHE A 101 -7.35 -16.81 11.16
N THR A 102 -6.35 -17.34 11.86
CA THR A 102 -5.88 -18.72 11.68
C THR A 102 -6.79 -19.76 12.29
N ASP A 103 -7.67 -19.35 13.18
CA ASP A 103 -8.70 -20.13 13.86
C ASP A 103 -10.08 -20.09 13.17
N SER A 104 -10.16 -19.46 12.02
CA SER A 104 -11.38 -19.21 11.27
C SER A 104 -11.23 -19.69 9.82
N THR A 105 -12.31 -20.24 9.24
CA THR A 105 -12.31 -20.68 7.85
C THR A 105 -12.09 -19.52 6.87
N VAL A 106 -11.82 -19.85 5.60
CA VAL A 106 -11.79 -18.88 4.49
C VAL A 106 -13.11 -18.09 4.43
N TYR A 107 -14.24 -18.77 4.56
CA TYR A 107 -15.56 -18.12 4.59
C TYR A 107 -15.65 -17.11 5.73
N GLU A 108 -15.31 -17.52 6.96
CA GLU A 108 -15.39 -16.66 8.15
C GLU A 108 -14.45 -15.44 8.03
N ASN A 109 -13.25 -15.61 7.50
CA ASN A 109 -12.33 -14.51 7.25
C ASN A 109 -12.94 -13.43 6.35
N VAL A 110 -13.65 -13.82 5.28
CA VAL A 110 -14.30 -12.87 4.36
C VAL A 110 -15.61 -12.34 4.91
N ALA A 111 -16.36 -13.14 5.68
CA ALA A 111 -17.61 -12.73 6.31
C ALA A 111 -17.41 -11.73 7.47
N PHE A 112 -16.26 -11.81 8.15
CA PHE A 112 -15.98 -11.03 9.35
C PHE A 112 -16.24 -9.52 9.20
N PRO A 113 -15.66 -8.80 8.23
CA PRO A 113 -15.92 -7.35 8.11
C PRO A 113 -17.39 -7.04 7.81
N ILE A 114 -18.10 -7.90 7.11
CA ILE A 114 -19.52 -7.70 6.79
C ILE A 114 -20.36 -7.81 8.05
N ARG A 115 -20.12 -8.83 8.88
CA ARG A 115 -20.83 -9.02 10.16
C ARG A 115 -20.55 -7.89 11.15
N GLU A 116 -19.29 -7.45 11.22
CA GLU A 116 -18.87 -6.40 12.16
C GLU A 116 -19.48 -5.04 11.81
N HIS A 117 -19.58 -4.72 10.52
CA HIS A 117 -19.97 -3.38 10.08
C HIS A 117 -21.39 -3.28 9.50
N THR A 118 -22.14 -4.39 9.40
CA THR A 118 -23.49 -4.38 8.86
C THR A 118 -24.45 -5.17 9.75
N ARG A 119 -25.74 -5.01 9.49
CA ARG A 119 -26.82 -5.81 10.11
C ARG A 119 -27.51 -6.71 9.08
N LEU A 120 -26.77 -7.16 8.07
CA LEU A 120 -27.31 -8.01 7.02
C LEU A 120 -27.65 -9.42 7.57
N PRO A 121 -28.74 -10.04 7.09
CA PRO A 121 -29.04 -11.44 7.42
C PRO A 121 -27.92 -12.37 6.90
N GLU A 122 -27.65 -13.45 7.62
CA GLU A 122 -26.60 -14.43 7.24
C GLU A 122 -26.78 -15.01 5.83
N ALA A 123 -28.01 -15.16 5.35
CA ALA A 123 -28.27 -15.60 3.99
C ALA A 123 -27.71 -14.62 2.94
N LEU A 124 -27.78 -13.31 3.17
CA LEU A 124 -27.19 -12.30 2.30
C LEU A 124 -25.67 -12.25 2.44
N ILE A 125 -25.15 -12.31 3.67
CA ILE A 125 -23.70 -12.38 3.93
C ILE A 125 -23.10 -13.55 3.17
N ARG A 126 -23.73 -14.73 3.22
CA ARG A 126 -23.28 -15.90 2.47
C ARG A 126 -23.16 -15.62 0.96
N HIS A 127 -24.14 -14.98 0.36
CA HIS A 127 -24.09 -14.65 -1.08
C HIS A 127 -22.93 -13.69 -1.40
N ILE A 128 -22.78 -12.65 -0.58
CA ILE A 128 -21.67 -11.68 -0.75
C ILE A 128 -20.32 -12.39 -0.64
N VAL A 129 -20.11 -13.18 0.41
CA VAL A 129 -18.85 -13.91 0.62
C VAL A 129 -18.52 -14.81 -0.55
N LEU A 130 -19.49 -15.63 -1.01
CA LEU A 130 -19.27 -16.53 -2.15
C LEU A 130 -18.96 -15.76 -3.44
N MET A 131 -19.58 -14.60 -3.64
CA MET A 131 -19.30 -13.71 -4.78
C MET A 131 -17.87 -13.15 -4.69
N LYS A 132 -17.43 -12.67 -3.51
CA LYS A 132 -16.06 -12.16 -3.32
C LYS A 132 -15.02 -13.27 -3.47
N LEU A 133 -15.28 -14.47 -2.96
CA LEU A 133 -14.42 -15.62 -3.17
C LEU A 133 -14.38 -16.07 -4.64
N GLN A 134 -15.49 -15.96 -5.37
CA GLN A 134 -15.54 -16.22 -6.80
C GLN A 134 -14.65 -15.21 -7.57
N ALA A 135 -14.70 -13.93 -7.20
CA ALA A 135 -13.90 -12.88 -7.85
C ALA A 135 -12.38 -13.14 -7.75
N VAL A 136 -11.93 -13.79 -6.67
CA VAL A 136 -10.53 -14.19 -6.50
C VAL A 136 -10.24 -15.66 -6.86
N GLY A 137 -11.23 -16.38 -7.42
CA GLY A 137 -11.10 -17.76 -7.87
C GLY A 137 -11.02 -18.81 -6.76
N LEU A 138 -11.55 -18.53 -5.57
CA LEU A 138 -11.44 -19.39 -4.39
C LEU A 138 -12.78 -19.80 -3.77
N ARG A 139 -13.90 -19.72 -4.52
CA ARG A 139 -15.22 -20.13 -3.99
C ARG A 139 -15.23 -21.56 -3.46
N GLY A 140 -14.52 -22.49 -4.13
CA GLY A 140 -14.43 -23.89 -3.71
C GLY A 140 -13.62 -24.11 -2.42
N ALA A 141 -12.85 -23.12 -1.97
CA ALA A 141 -12.02 -23.18 -0.77
C ALA A 141 -12.74 -22.61 0.48
N ALA A 142 -14.01 -22.25 0.39
CA ALA A 142 -14.73 -21.52 1.44
C ALA A 142 -14.69 -22.21 2.83
N ALA A 143 -14.71 -23.54 2.87
CA ALA A 143 -14.66 -24.31 4.12
C ALA A 143 -13.25 -24.63 4.63
N MET A 144 -12.20 -24.32 3.86
CA MET A 144 -10.81 -24.60 4.23
C MET A 144 -10.34 -23.65 5.34
N MET A 145 -9.38 -24.13 6.14
CA MET A 145 -8.67 -23.32 7.11
C MET A 145 -7.46 -22.64 6.45
N PRO A 146 -6.98 -21.48 6.95
CA PRO A 146 -5.80 -20.80 6.41
C PRO A 146 -4.54 -21.67 6.36
N THR A 147 -4.40 -22.61 7.28
CA THR A 147 -3.27 -23.57 7.33
C THR A 147 -3.26 -24.58 6.18
N GLU A 148 -4.39 -24.75 5.49
CA GLU A 148 -4.53 -25.66 4.34
C GLU A 148 -4.27 -24.93 3.01
N LEU A 149 -4.04 -23.62 3.05
CA LEU A 149 -3.86 -22.78 1.86
C LEU A 149 -2.39 -22.66 1.46
N SER A 150 -2.12 -22.61 0.17
CA SER A 150 -0.84 -22.08 -0.31
C SER A 150 -0.70 -20.58 -0.02
N GLY A 151 0.52 -20.04 -0.03
CA GLY A 151 0.76 -18.60 0.16
C GLY A 151 -0.03 -17.71 -0.81
N GLY A 152 -0.09 -18.11 -2.09
CA GLY A 152 -0.88 -17.42 -3.10
C GLY A 152 -2.38 -17.52 -2.87
N MET A 153 -2.90 -18.67 -2.38
CA MET A 153 -4.31 -18.79 -1.99
C MET A 153 -4.62 -17.90 -0.78
N ALA A 154 -3.80 -17.93 0.26
CA ALA A 154 -3.97 -17.09 1.44
C ALA A 154 -3.99 -15.60 1.09
N ARG A 155 -3.12 -15.15 0.16
CA ARG A 155 -3.10 -13.77 -0.33
C ARG A 155 -4.41 -13.42 -1.05
N ARG A 156 -4.95 -14.31 -1.86
CA ARG A 156 -6.22 -14.10 -2.56
C ARG A 156 -7.42 -14.08 -1.60
N VAL A 157 -7.44 -14.90 -0.54
CA VAL A 157 -8.45 -14.83 0.52
C VAL A 157 -8.39 -13.48 1.25
N ALA A 158 -7.17 -13.01 1.59
CA ALA A 158 -7.00 -11.71 2.21
C ALA A 158 -7.46 -10.56 1.30
N LEU A 159 -7.28 -10.69 -0.03
CA LEU A 159 -7.82 -9.75 -1.01
C LEU A 159 -9.36 -9.81 -1.05
N ALA A 160 -9.98 -11.00 -1.04
CA ALA A 160 -11.43 -11.15 -0.97
C ALA A 160 -12.01 -10.48 0.28
N ARG A 161 -11.33 -10.63 1.43
CA ARG A 161 -11.70 -9.94 2.68
C ARG A 161 -11.55 -8.42 2.55
N ALA A 162 -10.48 -7.93 1.93
CA ALA A 162 -10.25 -6.50 1.74
C ALA A 162 -11.35 -5.84 0.89
N ILE A 163 -11.93 -6.57 -0.09
CA ILE A 163 -13.01 -6.07 -0.94
C ILE A 163 -14.42 -6.44 -0.44
N ALA A 164 -14.54 -7.07 0.73
CA ALA A 164 -15.82 -7.60 1.22
C ALA A 164 -16.88 -6.52 1.43
N MET A 165 -16.47 -5.33 1.82
CA MET A 165 -17.33 -4.17 2.11
C MET A 165 -17.49 -3.21 0.91
N ASP A 166 -17.08 -3.57 -0.30
CA ASP A 166 -17.05 -2.70 -1.48
C ASP A 166 -16.37 -1.34 -1.19
N PRO A 167 -15.11 -1.35 -0.73
CA PRO A 167 -14.41 -0.12 -0.35
C PRO A 167 -14.18 0.78 -1.55
N LYS A 168 -14.00 2.09 -1.31
CA LYS A 168 -13.61 3.06 -2.34
C LYS A 168 -12.09 3.05 -2.58
N ILE A 169 -11.34 2.72 -1.56
CA ILE A 169 -9.86 2.70 -1.57
C ILE A 169 -9.39 1.34 -1.08
N ILE A 170 -8.40 0.76 -1.77
CA ILE A 170 -7.68 -0.40 -1.26
C ILE A 170 -6.21 -0.05 -1.11
N PHE A 171 -5.68 -0.34 0.07
CA PHE A 171 -4.26 -0.27 0.38
C PHE A 171 -3.64 -1.66 0.28
N TYR A 172 -2.55 -1.77 -0.47
CA TYR A 172 -1.76 -2.98 -0.63
C TYR A 172 -0.37 -2.76 -0.03
N ASP A 173 -0.05 -3.48 1.02
CA ASP A 173 1.26 -3.42 1.67
C ASP A 173 2.10 -4.62 1.24
N GLU A 174 3.07 -4.39 0.34
CA GLU A 174 3.97 -5.38 -0.24
C GLU A 174 3.20 -6.64 -0.75
N PRO A 175 2.25 -6.49 -1.70
CA PRO A 175 1.34 -7.56 -2.08
C PRO A 175 2.00 -8.74 -2.79
N PHE A 176 3.20 -8.56 -3.34
CA PHE A 176 3.90 -9.53 -4.18
C PHE A 176 4.92 -10.38 -3.41
N VAL A 177 5.38 -9.91 -2.26
CA VAL A 177 6.45 -10.54 -1.47
C VAL A 177 6.11 -11.97 -1.06
N GLY A 178 7.05 -12.89 -1.30
CA GLY A 178 6.97 -14.29 -0.88
C GLY A 178 6.03 -15.15 -1.73
N LEU A 179 5.61 -14.67 -2.90
CA LEU A 179 4.82 -15.44 -3.86
C LEU A 179 5.70 -16.09 -4.92
N ASP A 180 5.29 -17.25 -5.39
CA ASP A 180 5.84 -17.83 -6.62
C ASP A 180 5.42 -17.01 -7.86
N PRO A 181 6.12 -17.12 -9.01
CA PRO A 181 5.83 -16.30 -10.17
C PRO A 181 4.39 -16.42 -10.71
N ILE A 182 3.78 -17.62 -10.62
CA ILE A 182 2.40 -17.82 -11.09
C ILE A 182 1.42 -17.10 -10.16
N SER A 183 1.55 -17.30 -8.84
CA SER A 183 0.74 -16.62 -7.83
C SER A 183 0.89 -15.11 -7.91
N MET A 184 2.11 -14.62 -8.15
CA MET A 184 2.41 -13.20 -8.32
C MET A 184 1.67 -12.61 -9.53
N GLY A 185 1.76 -13.23 -10.70
CA GLY A 185 1.03 -12.81 -11.89
C GLY A 185 -0.49 -12.81 -11.70
N VAL A 186 -1.04 -13.75 -10.90
CA VAL A 186 -2.46 -13.77 -10.54
C VAL A 186 -2.82 -12.54 -9.68
N ILE A 187 -2.01 -12.17 -8.68
CA ILE A 187 -2.27 -10.99 -7.84
C ILE A 187 -2.19 -9.70 -8.66
N VAL A 188 -1.16 -9.53 -9.52
CA VAL A 188 -1.05 -8.39 -10.44
C VAL A 188 -2.32 -8.23 -11.27
N ARG A 189 -2.77 -9.33 -11.90
CA ARG A 189 -4.00 -9.33 -12.70
C ARG A 189 -5.23 -9.00 -11.87
N LEU A 190 -5.38 -9.56 -10.67
CA LEU A 190 -6.53 -9.31 -9.79
C LEU A 190 -6.60 -7.84 -9.35
N ILE A 191 -5.48 -7.23 -8.99
CA ILE A 191 -5.42 -5.80 -8.64
C ILE A 191 -5.97 -4.96 -9.79
N ARG A 192 -5.51 -5.19 -11.03
CA ARG A 192 -5.97 -4.44 -12.21
C ARG A 192 -7.45 -4.67 -12.50
N VAL A 193 -7.87 -5.95 -12.55
CA VAL A 193 -9.27 -6.31 -12.84
C VAL A 193 -10.23 -5.73 -11.80
N LEU A 194 -9.88 -5.80 -10.52
CA LEU A 194 -10.72 -5.25 -9.45
C LEU A 194 -10.79 -3.72 -9.52
N ASN A 195 -9.65 -3.05 -9.80
CA ASN A 195 -9.63 -1.60 -9.97
C ASN A 195 -10.54 -1.19 -11.13
N ASP A 196 -10.40 -1.82 -12.31
CA ASP A 196 -11.18 -1.46 -13.50
C ASP A 196 -12.66 -1.81 -13.37
N SER A 197 -12.98 -2.98 -12.78
CA SER A 197 -14.36 -3.47 -12.71
C SER A 197 -15.19 -2.80 -11.62
N LEU A 198 -14.55 -2.39 -10.52
CA LEU A 198 -15.23 -1.81 -9.35
C LEU A 198 -15.03 -0.28 -9.24
N GLY A 199 -14.22 0.31 -10.12
CA GLY A 199 -13.90 1.73 -10.07
C GLY A 199 -13.15 2.13 -8.79
N LEU A 200 -12.38 1.21 -8.20
CA LEU A 200 -11.64 1.41 -6.96
C LEU A 200 -10.47 2.38 -7.18
N THR A 201 -10.01 2.99 -6.08
CA THR A 201 -8.67 3.58 -6.03
C THR A 201 -7.74 2.60 -5.34
N SER A 202 -6.68 2.21 -6.01
CA SER A 202 -5.67 1.25 -5.49
C SER A 202 -4.38 1.98 -5.14
N ILE A 203 -3.90 1.78 -3.91
CA ILE A 203 -2.64 2.35 -3.41
C ILE A 203 -1.73 1.19 -3.04
N ILE A 204 -0.63 1.03 -3.79
CA ILE A 204 0.31 -0.08 -3.62
C ILE A 204 1.60 0.46 -3.04
N VAL A 205 2.09 -0.10 -1.95
CA VAL A 205 3.48 0.09 -1.54
C VAL A 205 4.25 -1.18 -1.83
N SER A 206 5.35 -1.04 -2.57
CA SER A 206 6.22 -2.17 -2.91
C SER A 206 7.64 -1.71 -3.25
N HIS A 207 8.56 -2.66 -3.28
CA HIS A 207 9.89 -2.52 -3.85
C HIS A 207 10.08 -3.37 -5.12
N ASP A 208 9.06 -4.13 -5.52
CA ASP A 208 9.05 -4.99 -6.71
C ASP A 208 8.70 -4.13 -7.93
N VAL A 209 9.70 -3.74 -8.71
CA VAL A 209 9.55 -2.74 -9.78
C VAL A 209 8.74 -3.28 -10.95
N ASP A 210 9.02 -4.51 -11.38
CA ASP A 210 8.40 -5.10 -12.58
C ASP A 210 6.89 -5.30 -12.38
N GLU A 211 6.49 -5.84 -11.22
CA GLU A 211 5.09 -6.08 -10.88
C GLU A 211 4.31 -4.77 -10.71
N VAL A 212 4.94 -3.78 -10.07
CA VAL A 212 4.35 -2.44 -9.94
C VAL A 212 4.15 -1.80 -11.30
N ASN A 213 5.16 -1.84 -12.18
CA ASN A 213 5.07 -1.28 -13.52
C ASN A 213 3.97 -1.94 -14.37
N ALA A 214 3.74 -3.25 -14.16
CA ALA A 214 2.70 -3.99 -14.87
C ALA A 214 1.28 -3.61 -14.46
N VAL A 215 1.09 -2.98 -13.29
CA VAL A 215 -0.25 -2.73 -12.73
C VAL A 215 -0.57 -1.26 -12.48
N SER A 216 0.43 -0.40 -12.26
CA SER A 216 0.21 0.98 -11.87
C SER A 216 -0.04 1.93 -13.03
N ASP A 217 -0.92 2.93 -12.82
CA ASP A 217 -1.10 4.05 -13.74
C ASP A 217 -0.02 5.12 -13.50
N GLN A 218 0.44 5.26 -12.25
CA GLN A 218 1.48 6.21 -11.83
C GLN A 218 2.18 5.73 -10.58
N SER A 219 3.41 6.19 -10.38
CA SER A 219 4.24 5.78 -9.26
C SER A 219 5.01 6.94 -8.64
N TYR A 220 5.11 6.94 -7.32
CA TYR A 220 5.98 7.78 -6.53
C TYR A 220 7.20 6.98 -6.09
N LEU A 221 8.40 7.51 -6.30
CA LEU A 221 9.62 6.98 -5.70
C LEU A 221 9.98 7.78 -4.47
N ILE A 222 10.13 7.10 -3.32
CA ILE A 222 10.46 7.72 -2.04
C ILE A 222 11.85 7.31 -1.60
N SER A 223 12.66 8.29 -1.21
CA SER A 223 13.95 8.08 -0.55
C SER A 223 14.21 9.20 0.45
N ASN A 224 14.87 8.86 1.56
CA ASN A 224 15.25 9.82 2.60
C ASN A 224 14.10 10.76 3.02
N GLY A 225 12.89 10.19 3.15
CA GLY A 225 11.70 10.90 3.61
C GLY A 225 11.10 11.90 2.61
N LYS A 226 11.50 11.85 1.33
CA LYS A 226 11.03 12.74 0.27
C LYS A 226 10.64 11.96 -0.98
N VAL A 227 9.77 12.56 -1.81
CA VAL A 227 9.55 12.10 -3.18
C VAL A 227 10.77 12.51 -4.01
N VAL A 228 11.43 11.52 -4.62
CA VAL A 228 12.60 11.73 -5.49
C VAL A 228 12.22 11.70 -6.97
N ALA A 229 11.12 11.02 -7.31
CA ALA A 229 10.56 11.04 -8.65
C ALA A 229 9.06 10.69 -8.58
N TYR A 230 8.32 11.11 -9.60
CA TYR A 230 6.91 10.81 -9.82
C TYR A 230 6.64 10.77 -11.33
N GLY A 231 5.81 9.88 -11.76
CA GLY A 231 5.39 9.74 -13.16
C GLY A 231 4.75 8.39 -13.46
N THR A 232 4.44 8.18 -14.73
CA THR A 232 4.03 6.87 -15.23
C THR A 232 5.22 5.88 -15.18
N PRO A 233 4.97 4.56 -15.23
CA PRO A 233 6.04 3.57 -15.32
C PRO A 233 7.05 3.87 -16.43
N GLU A 234 6.58 4.25 -17.62
CA GLU A 234 7.42 4.61 -18.77
C GLU A 234 8.29 5.86 -18.51
N GLU A 235 7.72 6.91 -17.91
CA GLU A 235 8.46 8.13 -17.55
C GLU A 235 9.56 7.86 -16.51
N LEU A 236 9.28 6.97 -15.55
CA LEU A 236 10.25 6.59 -14.52
C LEU A 236 11.38 5.71 -15.09
N GLU A 237 11.07 4.80 -16.01
CA GLU A 237 12.07 3.97 -16.68
C GLU A 237 13.06 4.81 -17.49
N HIS A 238 12.58 5.89 -18.14
CA HIS A 238 13.40 6.81 -18.94
C HIS A 238 13.96 8.00 -18.13
N ASN A 239 13.81 7.99 -16.81
CA ASN A 239 14.26 9.08 -15.95
C ASN A 239 15.78 9.23 -15.96
N LYS A 240 16.27 10.50 -16.08
CA LYS A 240 17.69 10.82 -16.16
C LYS A 240 18.43 10.78 -14.82
N SER A 241 17.72 10.80 -13.70
CA SER A 241 18.31 10.72 -12.37
C SER A 241 19.07 9.41 -12.17
N ALA A 242 20.33 9.49 -11.78
CA ALA A 242 21.16 8.32 -11.49
C ALA A 242 20.54 7.45 -10.38
N TRP A 243 19.92 8.07 -9.37
CA TRP A 243 19.26 7.38 -8.29
C TRP A 243 18.02 6.60 -8.79
N VAL A 244 17.17 7.26 -9.60
CA VAL A 244 15.98 6.62 -10.17
C VAL A 244 16.39 5.43 -11.05
N ARG A 245 17.39 5.61 -11.90
CA ARG A 245 17.91 4.53 -12.75
C ARG A 245 18.47 3.36 -11.94
N GLN A 246 19.22 3.65 -10.86
CA GLN A 246 19.75 2.61 -9.97
C GLN A 246 18.61 1.79 -9.39
N PHE A 247 17.59 2.45 -8.85
CA PHE A 247 16.43 1.77 -8.24
C PHE A 247 15.61 0.99 -9.27
N MET A 248 15.22 1.64 -10.37
CA MET A 248 14.35 1.03 -11.40
C MET A 248 15.01 -0.16 -12.11
N LYS A 249 16.34 -0.19 -12.22
CA LYS A 249 17.09 -1.26 -12.90
C LYS A 249 17.80 -2.21 -11.94
N GLY A 250 17.68 -2.02 -10.64
CA GLY A 250 18.35 -2.84 -9.64
C GLY A 250 19.87 -2.82 -9.75
N LEU A 251 20.47 -1.67 -10.13
CA LEU A 251 21.92 -1.59 -10.34
C LEU A 251 22.65 -1.60 -8.99
N ALA A 252 23.70 -2.42 -8.89
CA ALA A 252 24.54 -2.49 -7.70
C ALA A 252 25.30 -1.18 -7.45
N ASP A 253 25.76 -0.54 -8.52
CA ASP A 253 26.53 0.72 -8.46
C ASP A 253 25.65 1.92 -8.74
N GLY A 254 25.79 2.99 -7.93
CA GLY A 254 25.03 4.22 -8.09
C GLY A 254 25.06 5.09 -6.83
N PRO A 255 24.17 6.11 -6.77
CA PRO A 255 24.09 7.02 -5.62
C PRO A 255 23.76 6.35 -4.27
N VAL A 256 23.13 5.18 -4.27
CA VAL A 256 23.01 4.34 -3.07
C VAL A 256 24.27 3.48 -3.00
N PRO A 257 25.19 3.73 -2.05
CA PRO A 257 26.46 3.03 -2.02
C PRO A 257 26.25 1.56 -1.60
N PHE A 258 27.05 0.66 -2.19
CA PHE A 258 27.14 -0.72 -1.76
C PHE A 258 27.76 -0.84 -0.36
N HIS A 259 28.81 -0.04 -0.08
CA HIS A 259 29.46 -0.06 1.20
C HIS A 259 28.77 0.82 2.24
N TYR A 260 28.59 0.27 3.44
CA TYR A 260 28.21 1.09 4.58
C TYR A 260 29.38 2.05 4.91
N PRO A 261 29.12 3.32 5.25
CA PRO A 261 30.19 4.28 5.56
C PRO A 261 31.15 3.73 6.63
N ALA A 262 32.40 3.67 6.30
CA ALA A 262 33.48 3.23 7.17
C ALA A 262 34.74 4.06 6.86
N PRO A 263 35.71 4.16 7.79
CA PRO A 263 37.04 4.66 7.47
C PRO A 263 37.68 3.87 6.32
N ASP A 264 38.68 4.48 5.66
CA ASP A 264 39.39 3.78 4.60
C ASP A 264 39.94 2.44 5.09
N TYR A 265 39.68 1.38 4.30
CA TYR A 265 40.01 0.01 4.69
C TYR A 265 41.51 -0.18 4.90
N ALA A 266 42.34 0.43 4.04
CA ALA A 266 43.79 0.32 4.15
C ALA A 266 44.31 1.01 5.43
N SER A 267 43.81 2.21 5.73
CA SER A 267 44.14 2.96 6.95
C SER A 267 43.74 2.19 8.22
N GLN A 268 42.54 1.58 8.21
CA GLN A 268 42.06 0.78 9.34
C GLN A 268 42.87 -0.51 9.54
N LEU A 269 43.32 -1.16 8.45
CA LEU A 269 44.10 -2.38 8.47
C LEU A 269 45.54 -2.13 8.91
N LEU A 270 46.14 -1.01 8.49
CA LEU A 270 47.52 -0.63 8.82
C LEU A 270 47.66 0.08 10.17
N GLY A 271 46.55 0.34 10.86
CA GLY A 271 46.56 1.00 12.18
C GLY A 271 46.89 2.50 12.10
N GLU A 272 46.79 3.11 10.92
CA GLU A 272 46.85 4.55 10.72
C GLU A 272 45.53 5.19 11.19
N VAL A 273 45.38 5.35 12.50
CA VAL A 273 44.28 6.12 13.06
C VAL A 273 44.67 7.57 12.94
N ASP A 274 43.91 8.33 12.15
CA ASP A 274 43.98 9.80 12.16
C ASP A 274 43.81 10.29 13.60
N THR A 275 44.86 10.87 14.16
CA THR A 275 44.90 11.54 15.48
C THR A 275 44.20 12.89 15.41
#